data_e167b960ccdd3c5a079a0f054abe3164
#
_entry.id   e167b960ccdd3c5a079a0f054abe3164
#
_cell.length_a   1.000
_cell.length_b   1.000
_cell.length_c   1.000
_cell.angle_alpha   90.00
_cell.angle_beta   90.00
_cell.angle_gamma   90.00
#
_symmetry.space_group_name_H-M   'P 1'
#
loop_
_entity.id
_entity.type
_entity.pdbx_description
1 polymer ?
#
loop_
_entity_poly.entity_id
_entity_poly.type
_entity_poly.pdbx_seq_one_letter_code
_entity_poly.pdbx_strand_id
1 'polypeptide(L)'
;MIVLGNSFFWENLPEGVLKAAVESGAGDTQAIAETLGAVERGGGKGGEAGAIIRIYNLKSFTDAGEKAGEEMKAQPVEQKRKIIIRGRETAADRIGSWAGRIKQRIIPGSRTIYVGQAEKTSGRKKAAAAGIVFLVLTLILGAAGKWRSEKIEARQSETGQKIEAVITKFNEAKALVGLNDTRSRQILTELKGDLEMLAGKGVKDSRIAAVGEEYSRVLGAASGVIQVNLREVTDLSLLRAEMTGKKIEFSEGKLLILDDKQERLAEINPVSGAGKIVGGSEQLGGGKLLAAYPGRGAVWAQDKGIIECSMISVQCSTKIEKDGEWGEVHDMEMFGGNIYLLAEKDGVNKIWRYPAAGEGYGKKQDWIEEDSLSLSSGLGNMAIDGSIWGIGKGNLAKFIQGAGETVMVTGLEAEWGERAVLETNEETEKLYILDQDNGRIIILKKNGEYEKQLEAEEFRNAIDIALDSEKGKIYVTGGSKIFEISI
;
A
#
# COMPACT_ATOMS: atom_id res chain seq x y z
N MET A 1 -9.70 9.64 -23.12
CA MET A 1 -9.09 10.84 -22.54
C MET A 1 -9.84 11.17 -21.26
N ILE A 2 -9.13 11.52 -20.21
CA ILE A 2 -9.68 11.88 -18.89
C ILE A 2 -9.25 13.31 -18.60
N VAL A 3 -10.19 14.17 -18.18
CA VAL A 3 -9.93 15.52 -17.73
C VAL A 3 -10.23 15.56 -16.23
N LEU A 4 -9.26 16.01 -15.44
CA LEU A 4 -9.38 16.17 -14.00
C LEU A 4 -9.26 17.64 -13.65
N GLY A 5 -10.07 18.10 -12.70
CA GLY A 5 -10.01 19.47 -12.20
C GLY A 5 -10.51 19.55 -10.77
N ASN A 6 -10.12 20.60 -10.04
CA ASN A 6 -10.70 20.88 -8.72
C ASN A 6 -12.15 21.40 -8.85
N SER A 7 -12.86 21.55 -7.72
CA SER A 7 -14.25 22.01 -7.72
C SER A 7 -14.42 23.37 -8.40
N PHE A 8 -13.48 24.29 -8.20
CA PHE A 8 -13.48 25.61 -8.81
C PHE A 8 -13.36 25.56 -10.34
N PHE A 9 -12.52 24.63 -10.88
CA PHE A 9 -12.38 24.37 -12.31
C PHE A 9 -13.73 23.91 -12.92
N TRP A 10 -14.41 22.95 -12.27
CA TRP A 10 -15.66 22.42 -12.77
C TRP A 10 -16.84 23.39 -12.65
N GLU A 11 -16.85 24.26 -11.63
CA GLU A 11 -17.89 25.25 -11.43
C GLU A 11 -17.83 26.41 -12.45
N ASN A 12 -16.61 26.73 -12.92
CA ASN A 12 -16.38 27.87 -13.79
C ASN A 12 -16.19 27.52 -15.27
N LEU A 13 -16.06 26.23 -15.62
CA LEU A 13 -15.88 25.78 -16.99
C LEU A 13 -17.17 25.17 -17.54
N PRO A 14 -17.92 25.86 -18.44
CA PRO A 14 -19.11 25.31 -19.07
C PRO A 14 -18.80 24.02 -19.86
N GLU A 15 -19.63 23.00 -19.75
CA GLU A 15 -19.47 21.71 -20.41
C GLU A 15 -19.25 21.83 -21.93
N GLY A 16 -19.93 22.78 -22.56
CA GLY A 16 -19.77 23.07 -23.99
C GLY A 16 -18.37 23.56 -24.36
N VAL A 17 -17.72 24.32 -23.50
CA VAL A 17 -16.35 24.81 -23.71
C VAL A 17 -15.34 23.67 -23.60
N LEU A 18 -15.50 22.82 -22.60
CA LEU A 18 -14.67 21.62 -22.43
C LEU A 18 -14.79 20.69 -23.64
N LYS A 19 -16.00 20.43 -24.09
CA LYS A 19 -16.26 19.59 -25.27
C LYS A 19 -15.62 20.18 -26.52
N ALA A 20 -15.79 21.47 -26.78
CA ALA A 20 -15.19 22.15 -27.92
C ALA A 20 -13.64 22.13 -27.87
N ALA A 21 -13.04 22.35 -26.70
CA ALA A 21 -11.58 22.29 -26.51
C ALA A 21 -11.05 20.88 -26.80
N VAL A 22 -11.75 19.84 -26.34
CA VAL A 22 -11.40 18.44 -26.59
C VAL A 22 -11.53 18.07 -28.06
N GLU A 23 -12.57 18.52 -28.73
CA GLU A 23 -12.80 18.25 -30.16
C GLU A 23 -11.80 19.03 -31.04
N SER A 24 -11.48 20.27 -30.72
CA SER A 24 -10.54 21.12 -31.46
C SER A 24 -9.08 20.68 -31.29
N GLY A 25 -8.72 20.13 -30.13
CA GLY A 25 -7.36 19.68 -29.83
C GLY A 25 -6.95 18.39 -30.51
N ALA A 26 -7.86 17.75 -31.28
CA ALA A 26 -7.62 16.53 -32.09
C ALA A 26 -6.86 15.41 -31.31
N GLY A 27 -7.00 15.41 -29.98
CA GLY A 27 -6.35 14.45 -29.08
C GLY A 27 -4.95 14.86 -28.61
N ASP A 28 -4.45 16.04 -28.94
CA ASP A 28 -3.25 16.61 -28.34
C ASP A 28 -3.59 17.23 -26.97
N THR A 29 -3.03 16.62 -25.93
CA THR A 29 -3.30 17.04 -24.53
C THR A 29 -2.75 18.42 -24.22
N GLN A 30 -1.66 18.83 -24.87
CA GLN A 30 -1.05 20.15 -24.67
C GLN A 30 -1.88 21.24 -25.34
N ALA A 31 -2.35 21.04 -26.56
CA ALA A 31 -3.21 21.96 -27.27
C ALA A 31 -4.56 22.17 -26.54
N ILE A 32 -5.11 21.09 -25.97
CA ILE A 32 -6.33 21.15 -25.16
C ILE A 32 -6.08 21.96 -23.86
N ALA A 33 -4.95 21.71 -23.19
CA ALA A 33 -4.58 22.44 -21.96
C ALA A 33 -4.36 23.94 -22.22
N GLU A 34 -3.70 24.30 -23.32
CA GLU A 34 -3.50 25.69 -23.75
C GLU A 34 -4.82 26.39 -24.07
N THR A 35 -5.76 25.68 -24.74
CA THR A 35 -7.10 26.20 -25.06
C THR A 35 -7.89 26.46 -23.79
N LEU A 36 -7.89 25.54 -22.83
CA LEU A 36 -8.56 25.69 -21.54
C LEU A 36 -7.92 26.79 -20.70
N GLY A 37 -6.59 26.88 -20.64
CA GLY A 37 -5.87 27.96 -19.95
C GLY A 37 -6.03 29.34 -20.58
N ALA A 38 -6.42 29.44 -21.85
CA ALA A 38 -6.78 30.70 -22.49
C ALA A 38 -8.16 31.22 -22.06
N VAL A 39 -9.11 30.29 -21.82
CA VAL A 39 -10.45 30.64 -21.29
C VAL A 39 -10.36 31.12 -19.85
N GLU A 40 -9.46 30.55 -19.05
CA GLU A 40 -9.23 30.86 -17.64
C GLU A 40 -8.71 32.28 -17.43
N ARG A 41 -7.84 32.79 -18.31
CA ARG A 41 -7.27 34.14 -18.21
C ARG A 41 -8.28 35.29 -18.35
N GLY A 42 -9.51 34.98 -18.69
CA GLY A 42 -10.60 35.94 -18.87
C GLY A 42 -11.47 36.21 -17.64
N GLY A 43 -11.36 35.51 -16.55
CA GLY A 43 -12.42 35.52 -15.53
C GLY A 43 -12.13 35.24 -14.09
N GLY A 44 -11.06 35.61 -13.44
CA GLY A 44 -11.18 35.55 -11.99
C GLY A 44 -9.92 35.37 -11.13
N LYS A 45 -10.02 35.82 -9.89
CA LYS A 45 -8.98 35.76 -8.83
C LYS A 45 -9.03 34.43 -8.05
N GLY A 46 -8.95 33.28 -8.69
CA GLY A 46 -8.96 31.98 -8.02
C GLY A 46 -7.93 31.04 -8.64
N GLY A 47 -7.26 30.22 -7.84
CA GLY A 47 -6.31 29.18 -8.32
C GLY A 47 -7.06 27.98 -8.91
N GLU A 48 -7.24 27.95 -10.22
CA GLU A 48 -7.78 26.82 -10.94
C GLU A 48 -6.66 25.82 -11.23
N ALA A 49 -6.92 24.52 -11.01
CA ALA A 49 -5.98 23.46 -11.33
C ALA A 49 -6.71 22.31 -12.03
N GLY A 50 -6.18 21.91 -13.17
CA GLY A 50 -6.69 20.79 -13.95
C GLY A 50 -5.57 19.96 -14.55
N ALA A 51 -5.83 18.69 -14.83
CA ALA A 51 -4.93 17.78 -15.54
C ALA A 51 -5.67 17.07 -16.65
N ILE A 52 -5.04 16.94 -17.82
CA ILE A 52 -5.57 16.21 -18.96
C ILE A 52 -4.72 14.97 -19.18
N ILE A 53 -5.33 13.78 -19.09
CA ILE A 53 -4.66 12.50 -19.23
C ILE A 53 -5.19 11.80 -20.50
N ARG A 54 -4.29 11.44 -21.39
CA ARG A 54 -4.59 10.59 -22.54
C ARG A 54 -4.11 9.18 -22.28
N ILE A 55 -5.04 8.22 -22.27
CA ILE A 55 -4.72 6.80 -22.14
C ILE A 55 -4.50 6.23 -23.54
N TYR A 56 -3.31 5.69 -23.78
CA TYR A 56 -2.96 4.98 -25.00
C TYR A 56 -3.19 3.48 -24.83
N ASN A 57 -3.59 2.78 -25.91
CA ASN A 57 -3.64 1.32 -25.88
C ASN A 57 -2.20 0.77 -25.91
N LEU A 58 -1.90 -0.28 -25.14
CA LEU A 58 -0.54 -0.85 -25.00
C LEU A 58 0.16 -1.15 -26.33
N LYS A 59 -0.61 -1.52 -27.37
CA LYS A 59 -0.08 -1.77 -28.73
C LYS A 59 0.53 -0.54 -29.42
N SER A 60 0.12 0.67 -29.04
CA SER A 60 0.70 1.89 -29.61
C SER A 60 1.96 2.35 -28.88
N PHE A 61 2.23 1.80 -27.70
CA PHE A 61 3.44 2.11 -26.93
C PHE A 61 4.69 1.39 -27.44
N THR A 62 4.54 0.17 -27.99
CA THR A 62 5.64 -0.59 -28.59
C THR A 62 6.13 0.07 -29.88
N ASP A 63 5.23 0.58 -30.73
CA ASP A 63 5.58 1.24 -31.98
C ASP A 63 6.22 2.64 -31.75
N ALA A 64 5.89 3.32 -30.66
CA ALA A 64 6.49 4.61 -30.32
C ALA A 64 7.89 4.45 -29.69
N GLY A 65 8.13 3.35 -28.95
CA GLY A 65 9.42 2.99 -28.37
C GLY A 65 10.48 2.63 -29.43
N GLU A 66 10.08 1.92 -30.46
CA GLU A 66 10.99 1.57 -31.58
C GLU A 66 11.43 2.80 -32.40
N LYS A 67 10.53 3.76 -32.64
CA LYS A 67 10.89 5.01 -33.34
C LYS A 67 11.73 5.97 -32.53
N ALA A 68 11.58 5.98 -31.19
CA ALA A 68 12.42 6.79 -30.31
C ALA A 68 13.85 6.21 -30.13
N GLY A 69 14.01 4.90 -30.32
CA GLY A 69 15.30 4.22 -30.27
C GLY A 69 16.22 4.47 -31.48
N GLU A 70 15.67 4.80 -32.64
CA GLU A 70 16.45 5.06 -33.87
C GLU A 70 16.94 6.51 -33.97
N GLU A 71 16.30 7.49 -33.36
CA GLU A 71 16.74 8.89 -33.40
C GLU A 71 17.84 9.25 -32.37
N MET A 72 18.20 8.38 -31.43
CA MET A 72 19.21 8.62 -30.40
C MET A 72 20.61 8.00 -30.69
N LYS A 73 20.92 7.68 -31.94
CA LYS A 73 22.27 7.32 -32.33
C LYS A 73 22.91 8.42 -33.18
N ALA A 74 23.29 9.52 -32.54
CA ALA A 74 24.30 10.41 -33.15
C ALA A 74 24.95 11.33 -32.12
N GLN A 75 26.22 11.13 -31.96
CA GLN A 75 27.35 12.01 -31.62
C GLN A 75 27.68 12.22 -30.12
N PRO A 76 28.93 11.86 -29.76
CA PRO A 76 29.55 12.28 -28.52
C PRO A 76 30.13 13.69 -28.67
N VAL A 77 29.54 14.66 -28.02
CA VAL A 77 30.16 15.97 -27.84
C VAL A 77 30.88 15.99 -26.50
N GLU A 78 32.18 15.75 -26.56
CA GLU A 78 33.12 15.95 -25.47
C GLU A 78 33.32 17.45 -25.24
N GLN A 79 32.55 18.06 -24.34
CA GLN A 79 32.86 19.37 -23.80
C GLN A 79 33.28 19.24 -22.34
N LYS A 80 34.57 19.19 -22.11
CA LYS A 80 35.19 19.43 -20.80
C LYS A 80 34.87 20.86 -20.35
N ARG A 81 33.77 21.02 -19.61
CA ARG A 81 33.53 22.25 -18.83
C ARG A 81 34.43 22.21 -17.59
N LYS A 82 35.50 23.00 -17.63
CA LYS A 82 36.29 23.34 -16.44
C LYS A 82 35.35 24.08 -15.47
N ILE A 83 34.90 23.41 -14.41
CA ILE A 83 34.17 24.05 -13.31
C ILE A 83 35.22 24.81 -12.52
N ILE A 84 35.26 26.12 -12.70
CA ILE A 84 36.01 27.02 -11.80
C ILE A 84 35.14 27.15 -10.56
N ILE A 85 35.47 26.39 -9.51
CA ILE A 85 34.89 26.61 -8.19
C ILE A 85 35.48 27.91 -7.65
N ARG A 86 34.76 29.04 -7.82
CA ARG A 86 35.03 30.23 -7.07
C ARG A 86 34.74 29.93 -5.61
N GLY A 87 35.79 29.78 -4.82
CA GLY A 87 35.71 29.71 -3.39
C GLY A 87 34.91 30.90 -2.89
N ARG A 88 33.89 30.60 -2.11
CA ARG A 88 33.05 31.62 -1.42
C ARG A 88 33.97 32.23 -0.36
N GLU A 89 34.43 33.46 -0.57
CA GLU A 89 35.19 34.20 0.44
C GLU A 89 34.35 34.25 1.73
N THR A 90 34.91 33.78 2.80
CA THR A 90 34.24 33.85 4.12
C THR A 90 34.19 35.30 4.61
N ALA A 91 33.24 35.62 5.47
CA ALA A 91 33.13 36.94 6.07
C ALA A 91 34.42 37.39 6.78
N ALA A 92 35.24 36.44 7.24
CA ALA A 92 36.56 36.67 7.82
C ALA A 92 37.59 37.25 6.83
N ASP A 93 37.60 36.75 5.57
CA ASP A 93 38.52 37.25 4.54
C ASP A 93 38.17 38.67 4.08
N ARG A 94 36.88 39.02 4.07
CA ARG A 94 36.43 40.40 3.78
C ARG A 94 36.79 41.39 4.90
N ILE A 95 36.73 40.97 6.15
CA ILE A 95 37.09 41.79 7.30
C ILE A 95 38.64 42.01 7.30
N GLY A 96 39.43 40.97 7.05
CA GLY A 96 40.89 41.04 6.92
C GLY A 96 41.34 42.01 5.83
N SER A 97 40.76 41.97 4.66
CA SER A 97 41.09 42.86 3.53
C SER A 97 40.67 44.31 3.76
N TRP A 98 39.60 44.54 4.52
CA TRP A 98 39.16 45.89 4.92
C TRP A 98 40.03 46.47 6.02
N ALA A 99 40.41 45.69 7.00
CA ALA A 99 41.35 46.13 8.06
C ALA A 99 42.72 46.49 7.52
N GLY A 100 43.24 45.72 6.51
CA GLY A 100 44.47 46.06 5.79
C GLY A 100 44.43 47.39 5.03
N ARG A 101 43.28 47.72 4.41
CA ARG A 101 43.08 48.99 3.68
C ARG A 101 42.96 50.18 4.64
N ILE A 102 42.40 50.02 5.82
CA ILE A 102 42.33 51.03 6.85
C ILE A 102 43.71 51.31 7.41
N LYS A 103 44.58 50.26 7.63
CA LYS A 103 45.93 50.42 8.15
C LYS A 103 46.81 51.25 7.19
N GLN A 104 46.64 51.08 5.87
CA GLN A 104 47.40 51.89 4.87
C GLN A 104 46.96 53.37 4.76
N ARG A 105 45.72 53.69 5.15
CA ARG A 105 45.22 55.08 5.10
C ARG A 105 45.45 55.87 6.38
N ILE A 106 45.71 55.23 7.52
CA ILE A 106 45.77 55.86 8.84
C ILE A 106 47.24 56.11 9.27
N ILE A 107 48.25 55.44 8.63
CA ILE A 107 49.66 55.64 8.97
C ILE A 107 50.36 56.26 7.76
N PRO A 108 50.53 57.60 7.75
CA PRO A 108 51.38 58.24 6.73
C PRO A 108 52.85 57.87 7.03
N GLY A 109 53.57 57.47 5.97
CA GLY A 109 54.98 57.06 6.05
C GLY A 109 55.83 58.12 6.73
N SER A 110 56.75 57.62 7.54
CA SER A 110 57.72 58.40 8.31
C SER A 110 58.56 59.32 7.43
N ARG A 111 58.34 60.59 7.50
CA ARG A 111 59.34 61.60 7.16
C ARG A 111 60.01 62.05 8.44
N THR A 112 61.26 61.76 8.54
CA THR A 112 62.12 62.28 9.59
C THR A 112 62.18 63.81 9.53
N ILE A 113 61.69 64.49 10.55
CA ILE A 113 61.91 65.90 10.79
C ILE A 113 62.31 66.11 12.27
N TYR A 114 63.30 66.96 12.44
CA TYR A 114 64.03 67.26 13.65
C TYR A 114 63.21 67.73 14.85
N VAL A 115 63.79 67.50 16.00
CA VAL A 115 63.29 67.66 17.37
C VAL A 115 62.95 69.13 17.68
N GLY A 116 61.73 69.34 18.12
CA GLY A 116 61.35 70.45 18.97
C GLY A 116 60.53 69.89 20.14
N GLN A 117 60.88 70.26 21.35
CA GLN A 117 60.20 69.82 22.59
C GLN A 117 58.71 70.09 22.47
N ALA A 118 57.88 69.09 22.61
CA ALA A 118 56.43 69.23 22.58
C ALA A 118 55.80 68.70 23.87
N GLU A 119 54.98 69.54 24.39
CA GLU A 119 54.08 69.35 25.50
C GLU A 119 53.25 68.06 25.45
N LYS A 120 52.99 67.54 26.64
CA LYS A 120 52.15 66.36 26.93
C LYS A 120 50.68 66.55 26.45
N THR A 121 50.31 65.99 25.26
CA THR A 121 48.91 65.85 24.85
C THR A 121 48.52 64.36 24.62
N SER A 122 49.01 63.43 25.44
CA SER A 122 48.83 61.97 25.18
C SER A 122 47.46 61.40 25.67
N GLY A 123 46.71 62.13 26.52
CA GLY A 123 45.45 61.63 27.07
C GLY A 123 44.24 61.69 26.13
N ARG A 124 44.13 62.82 25.34
CA ARG A 124 42.97 63.02 24.44
C ARG A 124 42.92 62.09 23.23
N LYS A 125 44.08 61.71 22.69
CA LYS A 125 44.11 60.77 21.54
C LYS A 125 43.80 59.35 21.97
N LYS A 126 44.18 58.93 23.16
CA LYS A 126 43.86 57.60 23.72
C LYS A 126 42.38 57.52 24.12
N ALA A 127 41.77 58.58 24.63
CA ALA A 127 40.34 58.65 24.93
C ALA A 127 39.47 58.65 23.66
N ALA A 128 39.90 59.33 22.62
CA ALA A 128 39.17 59.29 21.32
C ALA A 128 39.25 57.89 20.65
N ALA A 129 40.41 57.22 20.71
CA ALA A 129 40.54 55.85 20.20
C ALA A 129 39.72 54.87 21.02
N ALA A 130 39.67 54.98 22.34
CA ALA A 130 38.83 54.16 23.20
C ALA A 130 37.32 54.39 22.92
N GLY A 131 36.91 55.62 22.67
CA GLY A 131 35.54 55.98 22.29
C GLY A 131 35.13 55.36 20.95
N ILE A 132 36.01 55.37 19.92
CA ILE A 132 35.74 54.72 18.61
C ILE A 132 35.62 53.21 18.74
N VAL A 133 36.49 52.57 19.54
CA VAL A 133 36.45 51.10 19.80
C VAL A 133 35.16 50.74 20.52
N PHE A 134 34.75 51.53 21.51
CA PHE A 134 33.48 51.30 22.22
C PHE A 134 32.26 51.45 21.28
N LEU A 135 32.26 52.47 20.39
CA LEU A 135 31.19 52.68 19.44
C LEU A 135 31.12 51.57 18.38
N VAL A 136 32.25 51.03 17.94
CA VAL A 136 32.29 49.89 17.02
C VAL A 136 31.81 48.64 17.71
N LEU A 137 32.19 48.40 18.98
CA LEU A 137 31.69 47.28 19.77
C LEU A 137 30.18 47.33 20.00
N THR A 138 29.62 48.47 20.30
CA THR A 138 28.18 48.63 20.47
C THR A 138 27.41 48.45 19.14
N LEU A 139 27.97 48.87 18.02
CA LEU A 139 27.38 48.60 16.69
C LEU A 139 27.43 47.09 16.33
N ILE A 140 28.53 46.43 16.64
CA ILE A 140 28.65 44.98 16.41
C ILE A 140 27.66 44.19 17.27
N LEU A 141 27.54 44.54 18.57
CA LEU A 141 26.59 43.92 19.48
C LEU A 141 25.15 44.20 19.12
N GLY A 142 24.84 45.44 18.64
CA GLY A 142 23.53 45.80 18.14
C GLY A 142 23.16 45.04 16.85
N ALA A 143 24.09 44.93 15.89
CA ALA A 143 23.89 44.19 14.68
C ALA A 143 23.74 42.65 14.94
N ALA A 144 24.57 42.09 15.86
CA ALA A 144 24.46 40.72 16.27
C ALA A 144 23.16 40.43 17.01
N GLY A 145 22.71 41.37 17.88
CA GLY A 145 21.40 41.31 18.53
C GLY A 145 20.22 41.30 17.55
N LYS A 146 20.23 42.22 16.59
CA LYS A 146 19.20 42.27 15.56
C LYS A 146 19.16 41.02 14.68
N TRP A 147 20.32 40.55 14.22
CA TRP A 147 20.40 39.32 13.45
C TRP A 147 19.93 38.09 14.23
N ARG A 148 20.18 38.04 15.54
CA ARG A 148 19.71 36.98 16.43
C ARG A 148 18.20 37.04 16.67
N SER A 149 17.62 38.25 16.82
CA SER A 149 16.16 38.41 16.95
C SER A 149 15.44 38.04 15.66
N GLU A 150 15.92 38.49 14.49
CA GLU A 150 15.36 38.11 13.19
C GLU A 150 15.39 36.58 12.96
N LYS A 151 16.47 35.89 13.34
CA LYS A 151 16.54 34.43 13.31
C LYS A 151 15.58 33.75 14.28
N ILE A 152 15.36 34.31 15.45
CA ILE A 152 14.42 33.77 16.46
C ILE A 152 12.98 33.96 15.94
N GLU A 153 12.64 35.14 15.44
CA GLU A 153 11.32 35.42 14.87
C GLU A 153 11.01 34.56 13.66
N ALA A 154 11.97 34.36 12.75
CA ALA A 154 11.82 33.47 11.60
C ALA A 154 11.60 32.01 12.02
N ARG A 155 12.33 31.51 13.03
CA ARG A 155 12.14 30.18 13.60
C ARG A 155 10.80 30.02 14.32
N GLN A 156 10.35 31.04 15.03
CA GLN A 156 9.05 31.02 15.69
C GLN A 156 7.91 31.04 14.68
N SER A 157 8.04 31.84 13.62
CA SER A 157 7.07 31.84 12.50
C SER A 157 7.02 30.49 11.78
N GLU A 158 8.16 29.88 11.44
CA GLU A 158 8.22 28.57 10.82
C GLU A 158 7.62 27.47 11.71
N THR A 159 7.92 27.51 13.01
CA THR A 159 7.37 26.57 13.99
C THR A 159 5.87 26.75 14.15
N GLY A 160 5.40 28.01 14.18
CA GLY A 160 3.98 28.34 14.23
C GLY A 160 3.21 27.80 13.03
N GLN A 161 3.73 27.99 11.81
CA GLN A 161 3.13 27.44 10.60
C GLN A 161 3.05 25.90 10.62
N LYS A 162 4.08 25.23 11.12
CA LYS A 162 4.08 23.77 11.26
C LYS A 162 3.04 23.29 12.28
N ILE A 163 2.87 24.00 13.39
CA ILE A 163 1.85 23.70 14.41
C ILE A 163 0.45 23.80 13.78
N GLU A 164 0.15 24.88 13.04
CA GLU A 164 -1.14 25.03 12.37
C GLU A 164 -1.37 23.93 11.31
N ALA A 165 -0.35 23.57 10.54
CA ALA A 165 -0.43 22.48 9.57
C ALA A 165 -0.74 21.14 10.24
N VAL A 166 -0.11 20.83 11.37
CA VAL A 166 -0.36 19.61 12.17
C VAL A 166 -1.80 19.59 12.68
N ILE A 167 -2.28 20.71 13.25
CA ILE A 167 -3.64 20.79 13.77
C ILE A 167 -4.67 20.63 12.64
N THR A 168 -4.44 21.26 11.50
CA THR A 168 -5.32 21.18 10.33
C THR A 168 -5.39 19.75 9.80
N LYS A 169 -4.24 19.09 9.60
CA LYS A 169 -4.18 17.69 9.18
C LYS A 169 -4.88 16.75 10.20
N PHE A 170 -4.67 16.96 11.49
CA PHE A 170 -5.33 16.15 12.51
C PHE A 170 -6.84 16.29 12.49
N ASN A 171 -7.36 17.51 12.34
CA ASN A 171 -8.78 17.76 12.24
C ASN A 171 -9.38 17.16 10.95
N GLU A 172 -8.64 17.23 9.83
CA GLU A 172 -9.01 16.55 8.58
C GLU A 172 -9.10 15.04 8.80
N ALA A 173 -8.06 14.40 9.37
CA ALA A 173 -8.05 12.98 9.65
C ALA A 173 -9.22 12.57 10.56
N LYS A 174 -9.48 13.34 11.62
CA LYS A 174 -10.57 13.10 12.56
C LYS A 174 -11.95 13.20 11.88
N ALA A 175 -12.14 14.14 10.97
CA ALA A 175 -13.37 14.31 10.22
C ALA A 175 -13.62 13.17 9.20
N LEU A 176 -12.57 12.49 8.78
CA LEU A 176 -12.64 11.37 7.83
C LEU A 176 -12.93 10.02 8.50
N VAL A 177 -12.78 9.91 9.82
CA VAL A 177 -13.10 8.67 10.55
C VAL A 177 -14.55 8.28 10.32
N GLY A 178 -14.77 7.05 9.87
CA GLY A 178 -16.08 6.51 9.50
C GLY A 178 -16.62 6.96 8.14
N LEU A 179 -15.94 7.93 7.47
CA LEU A 179 -16.27 8.37 6.11
C LEU A 179 -15.25 7.85 5.08
N ASN A 180 -13.99 7.91 5.42
CA ASN A 180 -12.86 7.41 4.62
C ASN A 180 -11.68 7.08 5.56
N ASP A 181 -11.78 5.92 6.21
CA ASP A 181 -10.79 5.49 7.20
C ASP A 181 -9.40 5.30 6.61
N THR A 182 -9.30 4.86 5.35
CA THR A 182 -8.02 4.74 4.66
C THR A 182 -7.31 6.10 4.55
N ARG A 183 -8.03 7.14 4.11
CA ARG A 183 -7.45 8.48 4.00
C ARG A 183 -7.14 9.05 5.37
N SER A 184 -7.97 8.81 6.36
CA SER A 184 -7.73 9.18 7.76
C SER A 184 -6.42 8.57 8.27
N ARG A 185 -6.22 7.25 8.07
CA ARG A 185 -4.97 6.55 8.44
C ARG A 185 -3.74 7.10 7.75
N GLN A 186 -3.82 7.38 6.45
CA GLN A 186 -2.70 7.98 5.71
C GLN A 186 -2.27 9.31 6.33
N ILE A 187 -3.24 10.19 6.58
CA ILE A 187 -2.96 11.51 7.19
C ILE A 187 -2.37 11.33 8.60
N LEU A 188 -2.90 10.42 9.40
CA LEU A 188 -2.40 10.14 10.75
C LEU A 188 -0.97 9.57 10.73
N THR A 189 -0.66 8.71 9.77
CA THR A 189 0.70 8.16 9.60
C THR A 189 1.71 9.26 9.28
N GLU A 190 1.37 10.15 8.34
CA GLU A 190 2.20 11.32 8.03
C GLU A 190 2.36 12.25 9.25
N LEU A 191 1.26 12.44 9.99
CA LEU A 191 1.22 13.32 11.16
C LEU A 191 2.13 12.85 12.30
N LYS A 192 2.31 11.53 12.45
CA LYS A 192 3.19 10.94 13.47
C LYS A 192 4.60 11.50 13.39
N GLY A 193 5.17 11.54 12.18
CA GLY A 193 6.51 12.10 11.97
C GLY A 193 6.59 13.60 12.29
N ASP A 194 5.54 14.36 11.94
CA ASP A 194 5.46 15.78 12.25
C ASP A 194 5.37 16.04 13.78
N LEU A 195 4.59 15.23 14.49
CA LEU A 195 4.47 15.29 15.96
C LEU A 195 5.80 14.93 16.66
N GLU A 196 6.47 13.87 16.24
CA GLU A 196 7.78 13.46 16.75
C GLU A 196 8.83 14.55 16.53
N MET A 197 8.81 15.19 15.35
CA MET A 197 9.71 16.31 15.04
C MET A 197 9.45 17.52 15.95
N LEU A 198 8.21 17.88 16.20
CA LEU A 198 7.85 18.99 17.10
C LEU A 198 8.24 18.69 18.54
N ALA A 199 8.01 17.46 19.02
CA ALA A 199 8.41 16.99 20.33
C ALA A 199 9.95 17.02 20.49
N GLY A 200 10.71 16.55 19.50
CA GLY A 200 12.16 16.57 19.47
C GLY A 200 12.77 17.99 19.49
N LYS A 201 12.02 18.98 18.97
CA LYS A 201 12.38 20.41 19.06
C LYS A 201 12.00 21.06 20.40
N GLY A 202 11.39 20.32 21.32
CA GLY A 202 10.95 20.83 22.61
C GLY A 202 9.82 21.85 22.54
N VAL A 203 8.96 21.78 21.53
CA VAL A 203 7.82 22.67 21.36
C VAL A 203 6.80 22.43 22.46
N LYS A 204 6.49 23.48 23.23
CA LYS A 204 5.50 23.47 24.31
C LYS A 204 4.27 24.26 23.88
N ASP A 205 3.44 23.68 23.02
CA ASP A 205 2.16 24.24 22.61
C ASP A 205 1.03 23.34 23.13
N SER A 206 0.08 23.92 23.86
CA SER A 206 -1.03 23.18 24.47
C SER A 206 -1.93 22.49 23.42
N ARG A 207 -2.02 23.04 22.21
CA ARG A 207 -2.81 22.47 21.11
C ARG A 207 -2.14 21.20 20.57
N ILE A 208 -0.80 21.20 20.47
CA ILE A 208 -0.04 19.98 20.09
C ILE A 208 -0.13 18.92 21.16
N ALA A 209 -0.09 19.29 22.45
CA ALA A 209 -0.32 18.36 23.54
C ALA A 209 -1.71 17.70 23.44
N ALA A 210 -2.76 18.49 23.19
CA ALA A 210 -4.12 17.99 23.00
C ALA A 210 -4.23 17.04 21.78
N VAL A 211 -3.56 17.37 20.67
CA VAL A 211 -3.47 16.46 19.51
C VAL A 211 -2.80 15.15 19.92
N GLY A 212 -1.68 15.19 20.64
CA GLY A 212 -0.97 14.00 21.11
C GLY A 212 -1.83 13.09 21.99
N GLU A 213 -2.60 13.68 22.93
CA GLU A 213 -3.54 12.93 23.78
C GLU A 213 -4.67 12.26 23.00
N GLU A 214 -5.18 12.92 21.95
CA GLU A 214 -6.29 12.43 21.17
C GLU A 214 -5.85 11.51 20.00
N TYR A 215 -4.60 11.59 19.56
CA TYR A 215 -4.05 10.91 18.41
C TYR A 215 -4.29 9.39 18.44
N SER A 216 -3.93 8.73 19.53
CA SER A 216 -4.11 7.27 19.65
C SER A 216 -5.57 6.84 19.57
N ARG A 217 -6.50 7.65 20.10
CA ARG A 217 -7.94 7.37 20.02
C ARG A 217 -8.46 7.50 18.59
N VAL A 218 -8.06 8.57 17.88
CA VAL A 218 -8.47 8.79 16.48
C VAL A 218 -7.86 7.73 15.57
N LEU A 219 -6.60 7.39 15.78
CA LEU A 219 -5.93 6.31 15.04
C LEU A 219 -6.64 4.96 15.28
N GLY A 220 -6.96 4.63 16.52
CA GLY A 220 -7.74 3.43 16.84
C GLY A 220 -9.11 3.40 16.15
N ALA A 221 -9.81 4.54 16.14
CA ALA A 221 -11.10 4.64 15.44
C ALA A 221 -10.99 4.53 13.92
N ALA A 222 -9.88 5.03 13.35
CA ALA A 222 -9.58 4.95 11.92
C ALA A 222 -8.91 3.62 11.52
N SER A 223 -8.51 2.77 12.47
CA SER A 223 -7.78 1.53 12.20
C SER A 223 -8.59 0.52 11.39
N GLY A 224 -9.93 0.68 11.35
CA GLY A 224 -10.81 -0.27 10.69
C GLY A 224 -10.90 -1.61 11.43
N VAL A 225 -10.51 -1.68 12.70
CA VAL A 225 -10.65 -2.87 13.54
C VAL A 225 -12.08 -2.98 14.04
N ILE A 226 -12.76 -4.06 13.68
CA ILE A 226 -14.17 -4.33 14.02
C ILE A 226 -14.22 -5.61 14.83
N GLN A 227 -14.68 -5.53 16.07
CA GLN A 227 -15.03 -6.71 16.85
C GLN A 227 -16.34 -7.29 16.33
N VAL A 228 -16.33 -8.57 15.97
CA VAL A 228 -17.50 -9.25 15.42
C VAL A 228 -17.96 -10.39 16.31
N ASN A 229 -19.26 -10.68 16.27
CA ASN A 229 -19.83 -11.86 16.88
C ASN A 229 -20.20 -12.84 15.77
N LEU A 230 -19.75 -14.08 15.91
CA LEU A 230 -20.02 -15.13 14.97
C LEU A 230 -21.37 -15.80 15.30
N ARG A 231 -22.18 -16.05 14.27
CA ARG A 231 -23.38 -16.88 14.39
C ARG A 231 -23.04 -18.32 14.05
N GLU A 232 -23.33 -19.24 14.95
CA GLU A 232 -23.22 -20.67 14.69
C GLU A 232 -24.22 -21.09 13.60
N VAL A 233 -23.74 -21.71 12.54
CA VAL A 233 -24.56 -22.28 11.45
C VAL A 233 -24.98 -23.69 11.82
N THR A 234 -24.01 -24.53 12.22
CA THR A 234 -24.23 -25.93 12.58
C THR A 234 -23.08 -26.48 13.40
N ASP A 235 -23.36 -27.55 14.15
CA ASP A 235 -22.34 -28.41 14.75
C ASP A 235 -22.26 -29.72 13.95
N LEU A 236 -21.12 -29.96 13.33
CA LEU A 236 -20.86 -31.14 12.50
C LEU A 236 -20.98 -32.46 13.28
N SER A 237 -20.79 -32.43 14.60
CA SER A 237 -20.98 -33.59 15.47
C SER A 237 -22.44 -34.10 15.50
N LEU A 238 -23.40 -33.22 15.18
CA LEU A 238 -24.82 -33.58 15.03
C LEU A 238 -25.07 -34.34 13.72
N LEU A 239 -24.27 -34.08 12.69
CA LEU A 239 -24.36 -34.80 11.42
C LEU A 239 -23.68 -36.17 11.53
N ARG A 240 -22.52 -36.21 12.17
CA ARG A 240 -21.79 -37.44 12.47
C ARG A 240 -20.90 -37.26 13.70
N ALA A 241 -20.91 -38.22 14.62
CA ALA A 241 -20.06 -38.18 15.81
C ALA A 241 -18.59 -37.93 15.44
N GLU A 242 -17.90 -37.10 16.22
CA GLU A 242 -16.49 -36.72 16.07
C GLU A 242 -16.11 -36.06 14.74
N MET A 243 -17.09 -35.65 13.92
CA MET A 243 -16.83 -34.91 12.68
C MET A 243 -16.29 -33.52 12.98
N THR A 244 -15.21 -33.14 12.28
CA THR A 244 -14.59 -31.82 12.35
C THR A 244 -14.40 -31.27 10.95
N GLY A 245 -14.44 -29.96 10.80
CA GLY A 245 -14.15 -29.28 9.53
C GLY A 245 -12.67 -28.91 9.43
N LYS A 246 -12.02 -29.39 8.38
CA LYS A 246 -10.63 -29.03 8.04
C LYS A 246 -10.56 -28.05 6.89
N LYS A 247 -11.38 -28.27 5.86
CA LYS A 247 -11.53 -27.39 4.70
C LYS A 247 -13.02 -27.07 4.50
N ILE A 248 -13.29 -25.85 4.07
CA ILE A 248 -14.62 -25.36 3.78
C ILE A 248 -14.66 -24.63 2.46
N GLU A 249 -15.65 -24.93 1.64
CA GLU A 249 -15.88 -24.29 0.36
C GLU A 249 -17.35 -23.86 0.25
N PHE A 250 -17.62 -22.78 -0.49
CA PHE A 250 -18.97 -22.34 -0.78
C PHE A 250 -19.24 -22.39 -2.28
N SER A 251 -20.31 -23.09 -2.66
CA SER A 251 -20.74 -23.17 -4.05
C SER A 251 -22.27 -23.34 -4.11
N GLU A 252 -22.93 -22.63 -5.02
CA GLU A 252 -24.36 -22.70 -5.29
C GLU A 252 -25.24 -22.66 -4.02
N GLY A 253 -24.89 -21.78 -3.07
CA GLY A 253 -25.66 -21.64 -1.83
C GLY A 253 -25.50 -22.77 -0.83
N LYS A 254 -24.48 -23.61 -0.97
CA LYS A 254 -24.12 -24.73 -0.11
C LYS A 254 -22.69 -24.63 0.38
N LEU A 255 -22.45 -25.13 1.57
CA LEU A 255 -21.10 -25.36 2.09
C LEU A 255 -20.71 -26.80 1.86
N LEU A 256 -19.48 -27.00 1.39
CA LEU A 256 -18.81 -28.27 1.35
C LEU A 256 -17.76 -28.30 2.46
N ILE A 257 -17.78 -29.35 3.27
CA ILE A 257 -16.88 -29.48 4.42
C ILE A 257 -16.12 -30.79 4.31
N LEU A 258 -14.80 -30.69 4.31
CA LEU A 258 -13.92 -31.85 4.38
C LEU A 258 -13.45 -32.07 5.83
N ASP A 259 -13.70 -33.27 6.33
CA ASP A 259 -13.12 -33.80 7.55
C ASP A 259 -11.95 -34.72 7.18
N ASP A 260 -10.73 -34.22 7.39
CA ASP A 260 -9.49 -34.97 7.03
C ASP A 260 -9.17 -36.09 8.00
N LYS A 261 -9.73 -36.09 9.21
CA LYS A 261 -9.51 -37.15 10.23
C LYS A 261 -10.41 -38.33 10.00
N GLN A 262 -11.68 -38.08 9.68
CA GLN A 262 -12.67 -39.10 9.43
C GLN A 262 -12.86 -39.35 7.93
N GLU A 263 -12.09 -38.65 7.08
CA GLU A 263 -12.08 -38.81 5.62
C GLU A 263 -13.49 -38.71 5.03
N ARG A 264 -14.22 -37.63 5.38
CA ARG A 264 -15.60 -37.41 4.97
C ARG A 264 -15.76 -36.06 4.28
N LEU A 265 -16.59 -36.06 3.26
CA LEU A 265 -17.08 -34.85 2.63
C LEU A 265 -18.57 -34.69 2.97
N ALA A 266 -18.95 -33.56 3.51
CA ALA A 266 -20.34 -33.20 3.80
C ALA A 266 -20.77 -32.00 2.98
N GLU A 267 -22.05 -31.96 2.60
CA GLU A 267 -22.76 -30.78 2.10
C GLU A 267 -23.66 -30.24 3.19
N ILE A 268 -23.58 -28.93 3.47
CA ILE A 268 -24.38 -28.23 4.49
C ILE A 268 -25.17 -27.10 3.83
N ASN A 269 -26.44 -26.99 4.19
CA ASN A 269 -27.24 -25.81 3.87
C ASN A 269 -26.99 -24.73 4.92
N PRO A 270 -26.37 -23.59 4.60
CA PRO A 270 -26.00 -22.57 5.60
C PRO A 270 -27.20 -21.84 6.22
N VAL A 271 -28.38 -21.91 5.61
CA VAL A 271 -29.60 -21.26 6.12
C VAL A 271 -30.25 -22.13 7.19
N SER A 272 -30.38 -23.45 6.96
CA SER A 272 -31.04 -24.37 7.89
C SER A 272 -30.08 -25.10 8.83
N GLY A 273 -28.77 -25.11 8.54
CA GLY A 273 -27.79 -25.92 9.23
C GLY A 273 -27.87 -27.43 8.91
N ALA A 274 -28.82 -27.84 8.08
CA ALA A 274 -29.02 -29.23 7.72
C ALA A 274 -27.92 -29.70 6.74
N GLY A 275 -27.42 -30.90 6.91
CA GLY A 275 -26.37 -31.46 6.08
C GLY A 275 -26.54 -32.94 5.74
N LYS A 276 -25.78 -33.39 4.77
CA LYS A 276 -25.65 -34.80 4.37
C LYS A 276 -24.19 -35.16 4.09
N ILE A 277 -23.80 -36.40 4.32
CA ILE A 277 -22.51 -36.94 3.92
C ILE A 277 -22.59 -37.26 2.42
N VAL A 278 -21.61 -36.77 1.64
CA VAL A 278 -21.49 -36.97 0.19
C VAL A 278 -20.48 -38.06 -0.15
N GLY A 279 -19.38 -38.11 0.58
CA GLY A 279 -18.34 -39.12 0.43
C GLY A 279 -17.78 -39.57 1.78
N GLY A 280 -17.30 -40.79 1.87
CA GLY A 280 -16.70 -41.37 3.07
C GLY A 280 -15.30 -41.91 2.82
N SER A 281 -14.69 -42.53 3.85
CA SER A 281 -13.28 -42.98 3.83
C SER A 281 -12.97 -43.97 2.73
N GLU A 282 -13.93 -44.81 2.32
CA GLU A 282 -13.74 -45.73 1.22
C GLU A 282 -13.38 -45.04 -0.09
N GLN A 283 -14.06 -43.92 -0.39
CA GLN A 283 -13.82 -43.13 -1.57
C GLN A 283 -12.66 -42.13 -1.37
N LEU A 284 -12.66 -41.41 -0.24
CA LEU A 284 -11.83 -40.24 0.02
C LEU A 284 -10.52 -40.50 0.77
N GLY A 285 -10.22 -41.75 1.12
CA GLY A 285 -9.10 -42.10 2.00
C GLY A 285 -7.83 -41.28 1.72
N GLY A 286 -7.32 -40.57 2.73
CA GLY A 286 -6.18 -39.64 2.62
C GLY A 286 -6.54 -38.26 2.11
N GLY A 287 -7.84 -37.89 2.03
CA GLY A 287 -8.30 -36.55 1.61
C GLY A 287 -7.79 -35.43 2.53
N LYS A 288 -7.16 -34.41 1.96
CA LYS A 288 -6.53 -33.29 2.69
C LYS A 288 -6.98 -31.91 2.24
N LEU A 289 -7.23 -31.74 0.95
CA LEU A 289 -7.63 -30.47 0.34
C LEU A 289 -8.98 -30.62 -0.34
N LEU A 290 -9.72 -29.54 -0.38
CA LEU A 290 -11.04 -29.45 -0.96
C LEU A 290 -11.07 -28.24 -1.91
N ALA A 291 -11.73 -28.40 -3.04
CA ALA A 291 -12.12 -27.30 -3.89
C ALA A 291 -13.55 -27.54 -4.41
N ALA A 292 -14.30 -26.48 -4.66
CA ALA A 292 -15.67 -26.56 -5.10
C ALA A 292 -15.89 -25.93 -6.48
N TYR A 293 -16.81 -26.53 -7.23
CA TYR A 293 -17.32 -26.00 -8.48
C TYR A 293 -18.82 -26.33 -8.57
N PRO A 294 -19.65 -25.58 -9.28
CA PRO A 294 -21.08 -25.86 -9.37
C PRO A 294 -21.42 -27.32 -9.59
N GLY A 295 -22.24 -27.87 -8.69
CA GLY A 295 -22.69 -29.27 -8.69
C GLY A 295 -21.67 -30.32 -8.24
N ARG A 296 -20.42 -29.95 -7.88
CA ARG A 296 -19.38 -30.91 -7.52
C ARG A 296 -18.34 -30.35 -6.57
N GLY A 297 -17.71 -31.23 -5.80
CA GLY A 297 -16.53 -30.95 -4.98
C GLY A 297 -15.38 -31.87 -5.35
N ALA A 298 -14.18 -31.34 -5.44
CA ALA A 298 -12.97 -32.10 -5.66
C ALA A 298 -12.17 -32.22 -4.36
N VAL A 299 -11.68 -33.41 -4.07
CA VAL A 299 -10.83 -33.72 -2.91
C VAL A 299 -9.49 -34.22 -3.38
N TRP A 300 -8.41 -33.56 -3.01
CA TRP A 300 -7.09 -34.11 -3.19
C TRP A 300 -6.77 -35.10 -2.07
N ALA A 301 -6.50 -36.33 -2.44
CA ALA A 301 -6.11 -37.41 -1.54
C ALA A 301 -4.69 -37.89 -1.84
N GLN A 302 -3.82 -37.83 -0.85
CA GLN A 302 -2.37 -38.05 -0.98
C GLN A 302 -2.01 -39.35 -1.71
N ASP A 303 -2.80 -40.42 -1.52
CA ASP A 303 -2.52 -41.72 -2.08
C ASP A 303 -3.37 -42.08 -3.28
N LYS A 304 -4.46 -41.38 -3.53
CA LYS A 304 -5.42 -41.66 -4.61
C LYS A 304 -5.40 -40.67 -5.76
N GLY A 305 -4.92 -39.44 -5.50
CA GLY A 305 -4.98 -38.35 -6.48
C GLY A 305 -6.16 -37.43 -6.25
N ILE A 306 -6.87 -37.00 -7.28
CA ILE A 306 -7.99 -36.08 -7.18
C ILE A 306 -9.30 -36.83 -7.42
N ILE A 307 -10.13 -36.82 -6.41
CA ILE A 307 -11.43 -37.47 -6.36
C ILE A 307 -12.50 -36.41 -6.51
N GLU A 308 -13.37 -36.52 -7.49
CA GLU A 308 -14.51 -35.63 -7.66
C GLU A 308 -15.79 -36.32 -7.18
N CYS A 309 -16.56 -35.60 -6.37
CA CYS A 309 -17.84 -36.00 -5.84
C CYS A 309 -18.96 -35.13 -6.43
N SER A 310 -19.95 -35.76 -7.04
CA SER A 310 -21.16 -35.08 -7.48
C SER A 310 -22.11 -34.80 -6.31
N MET A 311 -22.51 -33.55 -6.12
CA MET A 311 -23.46 -33.14 -5.09
C MET A 311 -24.88 -33.59 -5.41
N ILE A 312 -25.16 -33.87 -6.69
CA ILE A 312 -26.47 -34.30 -7.18
C ILE A 312 -26.64 -35.81 -6.99
N SER A 313 -25.74 -36.61 -7.57
CA SER A 313 -25.81 -38.08 -7.53
C SER A 313 -25.23 -38.71 -6.27
N VAL A 314 -24.52 -37.91 -5.46
CA VAL A 314 -23.80 -38.40 -4.25
C VAL A 314 -22.86 -39.54 -4.60
N GLN A 315 -22.11 -39.42 -5.68
CA GLN A 315 -21.12 -40.38 -6.16
C GLN A 315 -19.76 -39.71 -6.28
N CYS A 316 -18.73 -40.40 -5.79
CA CYS A 316 -17.35 -39.99 -5.88
C CYS A 316 -16.54 -40.93 -6.76
N SER A 317 -15.65 -40.37 -7.60
CA SER A 317 -14.72 -41.14 -8.43
C SER A 317 -13.40 -40.43 -8.60
N THR A 318 -12.31 -41.19 -8.67
CA THR A 318 -11.00 -40.58 -9.01
C THR A 318 -11.03 -40.08 -10.44
N LYS A 319 -10.73 -38.82 -10.65
CA LYS A 319 -10.68 -38.15 -11.95
C LYS A 319 -9.25 -37.96 -12.44
N ILE A 320 -8.33 -37.76 -11.51
CA ILE A 320 -6.90 -37.62 -11.81
C ILE A 320 -6.16 -38.54 -10.83
N GLU A 321 -5.46 -39.54 -11.37
CA GLU A 321 -4.65 -40.43 -10.58
C GLU A 321 -3.47 -39.67 -9.93
N LYS A 322 -2.96 -40.21 -8.81
CA LYS A 322 -1.77 -39.72 -8.14
C LYS A 322 -0.61 -39.57 -9.12
N ASP A 323 -0.01 -38.38 -9.13
CA ASP A 323 1.17 -38.09 -9.95
C ASP A 323 2.37 -37.73 -9.04
N GLY A 324 3.45 -38.53 -9.16
CA GLY A 324 4.69 -38.31 -8.41
C GLY A 324 5.44 -37.01 -8.77
N GLU A 325 5.04 -36.37 -9.87
CA GLU A 325 5.63 -35.09 -10.30
C GLU A 325 5.00 -33.87 -9.64
N TRP A 326 3.93 -34.01 -8.86
CA TRP A 326 3.32 -32.87 -8.17
C TRP A 326 4.27 -32.24 -7.15
N GLY A 327 5.04 -33.04 -6.42
CA GLY A 327 5.77 -32.62 -5.23
C GLY A 327 4.85 -32.58 -3.99
N GLU A 328 5.12 -31.71 -3.05
CA GLU A 328 4.29 -31.46 -1.88
C GLU A 328 3.15 -30.49 -2.24
N VAL A 329 1.91 -30.99 -2.24
CA VAL A 329 0.73 -30.19 -2.59
C VAL A 329 0.28 -29.40 -1.37
N HIS A 330 0.25 -28.09 -1.49
CA HIS A 330 -0.12 -27.16 -0.43
C HIS A 330 -1.60 -26.76 -0.50
N ASP A 331 -2.11 -26.55 -1.74
CA ASP A 331 -3.49 -26.13 -1.93
C ASP A 331 -4.05 -26.56 -3.28
N MET A 332 -5.37 -26.54 -3.40
CA MET A 332 -6.12 -26.93 -4.59
C MET A 332 -7.34 -26.05 -4.78
N GLU A 333 -7.54 -25.56 -6.00
CA GLU A 333 -8.68 -24.73 -6.38
C GLU A 333 -9.36 -25.20 -7.67
N MET A 334 -10.65 -24.90 -7.81
CA MET A 334 -11.41 -25.11 -9.03
C MET A 334 -11.87 -23.78 -9.62
N PHE A 335 -11.53 -23.52 -10.88
CA PHE A 335 -11.97 -22.31 -11.57
C PHE A 335 -12.24 -22.58 -13.06
N GLY A 336 -13.39 -22.12 -13.57
CA GLY A 336 -13.80 -22.35 -14.96
C GLY A 336 -13.89 -23.84 -15.33
N GLY A 337 -14.15 -24.71 -14.35
CA GLY A 337 -14.18 -26.15 -14.49
C GLY A 337 -12.80 -26.83 -14.51
N ASN A 338 -11.71 -26.06 -14.49
CA ASN A 338 -10.34 -26.61 -14.39
C ASN A 338 -9.97 -26.84 -12.93
N ILE A 339 -8.98 -27.71 -12.68
CA ILE A 339 -8.35 -27.87 -11.37
C ILE A 339 -6.96 -27.23 -11.41
N TYR A 340 -6.63 -26.53 -10.34
CA TYR A 340 -5.32 -25.94 -10.10
C TYR A 340 -4.75 -26.50 -8.80
N LEU A 341 -3.46 -26.88 -8.80
CA LEU A 341 -2.73 -27.35 -7.62
C LEU A 341 -1.54 -26.44 -7.38
N LEU A 342 -1.46 -25.85 -6.20
CA LEU A 342 -0.25 -25.22 -5.70
C LEU A 342 0.61 -26.30 -5.03
N ALA A 343 1.82 -26.50 -5.53
CA ALA A 343 2.69 -27.56 -5.03
C ALA A 343 4.17 -27.14 -5.06
N GLU A 344 4.94 -27.61 -4.09
CA GLU A 344 6.38 -27.41 -4.03
C GLU A 344 7.13 -28.66 -4.47
N LYS A 345 8.03 -28.51 -5.42
CA LYS A 345 8.96 -29.55 -5.84
C LYS A 345 10.37 -28.99 -5.93
N ASP A 346 11.31 -29.64 -5.27
CA ASP A 346 12.74 -29.25 -5.25
C ASP A 346 12.98 -27.80 -4.77
N GLY A 347 12.14 -27.32 -3.83
CA GLY A 347 12.22 -25.97 -3.28
C GLY A 347 11.59 -24.89 -4.16
N VAL A 348 10.88 -25.27 -5.21
CA VAL A 348 10.20 -24.35 -6.14
C VAL A 348 8.71 -24.64 -6.14
N ASN A 349 7.91 -23.61 -5.83
CA ASN A 349 6.47 -23.72 -5.95
C ASN A 349 6.05 -23.63 -7.42
N LYS A 350 5.11 -24.48 -7.81
CA LYS A 350 4.49 -24.56 -9.12
C LYS A 350 2.98 -24.53 -8.98
N ILE A 351 2.31 -24.07 -10.02
CA ILE A 351 0.86 -24.21 -10.16
C ILE A 351 0.58 -25.13 -11.34
N TRP A 352 0.10 -26.33 -11.01
CA TRP A 352 -0.31 -27.29 -12.01
C TRP A 352 -1.76 -27.07 -12.39
N ARG A 353 -2.04 -26.89 -13.69
CA ARG A 353 -3.40 -26.78 -14.21
C ARG A 353 -3.80 -28.06 -14.90
N TYR A 354 -4.99 -28.56 -14.60
CA TYR A 354 -5.69 -29.61 -15.31
C TYR A 354 -6.90 -29.01 -16.00
N PRO A 355 -6.87 -28.77 -17.31
CA PRO A 355 -8.01 -28.22 -18.04
C PRO A 355 -9.16 -29.22 -18.08
N ALA A 356 -10.40 -28.74 -17.94
CA ALA A 356 -11.59 -29.54 -18.11
C ALA A 356 -11.65 -30.13 -19.52
N ALA A 357 -11.97 -31.41 -19.66
CA ALA A 357 -12.03 -32.13 -20.92
C ALA A 357 -13.11 -33.22 -20.88
N GLY A 358 -14.23 -32.96 -21.52
CA GLY A 358 -15.39 -33.87 -21.48
C GLY A 358 -15.89 -34.07 -20.06
N GLU A 359 -15.99 -35.33 -19.59
CA GLU A 359 -16.40 -35.68 -18.24
C GLU A 359 -15.21 -35.82 -17.25
N GLY A 360 -14.03 -35.37 -17.64
CA GLY A 360 -12.79 -35.44 -16.85
C GLY A 360 -11.87 -34.26 -17.11
N TYR A 361 -10.57 -34.55 -17.11
CA TYR A 361 -9.54 -33.53 -17.23
C TYR A 361 -8.49 -33.89 -18.27
N GLY A 362 -7.94 -32.89 -18.91
CA GLY A 362 -6.84 -33.01 -19.85
C GLY A 362 -5.50 -33.23 -19.15
N LYS A 363 -4.42 -33.20 -19.94
CA LYS A 363 -3.07 -33.38 -19.41
C LYS A 363 -2.67 -32.21 -18.52
N LYS A 364 -1.91 -32.51 -17.47
CA LYS A 364 -1.24 -31.55 -16.60
C LYS A 364 -0.42 -30.52 -17.40
N GLN A 365 -0.57 -29.26 -17.05
CA GLN A 365 0.15 -28.13 -17.62
C GLN A 365 0.84 -27.37 -16.49
N ASP A 366 2.09 -26.96 -16.69
CA ASP A 366 2.70 -25.92 -15.85
C ASP A 366 2.04 -24.60 -16.18
N TRP A 367 1.51 -23.92 -15.17
CA TRP A 367 0.68 -22.73 -15.42
C TRP A 367 1.45 -21.44 -15.17
N ILE A 368 2.50 -21.46 -14.32
CA ILE A 368 3.33 -20.29 -14.05
C ILE A 368 4.39 -20.16 -15.14
N GLU A 369 4.58 -18.94 -15.66
CA GLU A 369 5.69 -18.63 -16.55
C GLU A 369 7.04 -18.72 -15.81
N GLU A 370 8.10 -19.15 -16.48
CA GLU A 370 9.41 -19.39 -15.88
C GLU A 370 9.98 -18.16 -15.17
N ASP A 371 9.80 -16.96 -15.75
CA ASP A 371 10.26 -15.69 -15.18
C ASP A 371 9.50 -15.29 -13.91
N SER A 372 8.35 -15.89 -13.66
CA SER A 372 7.47 -15.61 -12.51
C SER A 372 7.59 -16.62 -11.38
N LEU A 373 8.39 -17.68 -11.54
CA LEU A 373 8.55 -18.77 -10.53
C LEU A 373 9.08 -18.25 -9.18
N SER A 374 9.90 -17.21 -9.18
CA SER A 374 10.42 -16.64 -7.94
C SER A 374 9.33 -16.03 -7.05
N LEU A 375 8.23 -15.54 -7.65
CA LEU A 375 7.11 -14.93 -6.93
C LEU A 375 6.21 -15.99 -6.26
N SER A 376 6.25 -17.24 -6.71
CA SER A 376 5.49 -18.34 -6.10
C SER A 376 6.16 -18.92 -4.86
N SER A 377 7.43 -18.57 -4.60
CA SER A 377 8.19 -19.11 -3.47
C SER A 377 7.53 -18.79 -2.13
N GLY A 378 7.37 -19.82 -1.29
CA GLY A 378 6.79 -19.69 0.05
C GLY A 378 5.27 -19.45 0.08
N LEU A 379 4.58 -19.55 -1.05
CA LEU A 379 3.11 -19.54 -1.06
C LEU A 379 2.59 -20.86 -0.48
N GLY A 380 1.65 -20.78 0.44
CA GLY A 380 1.03 -21.94 1.09
C GLY A 380 -0.45 -22.12 0.78
N ASN A 381 -1.10 -21.08 0.23
CA ASN A 381 -2.52 -21.11 -0.11
C ASN A 381 -2.78 -20.19 -1.30
N MET A 382 -3.85 -20.45 -2.04
CA MET A 382 -4.26 -19.65 -3.21
C MET A 382 -5.77 -19.52 -3.31
N ALA A 383 -6.23 -18.47 -4.00
CA ALA A 383 -7.63 -18.27 -4.41
C ALA A 383 -7.70 -17.76 -5.85
N ILE A 384 -8.81 -17.99 -6.54
CA ILE A 384 -8.92 -17.68 -7.98
C ILE A 384 -10.16 -16.84 -8.28
N ASP A 385 -9.94 -15.72 -8.98
CA ASP A 385 -10.98 -14.82 -9.49
C ASP A 385 -10.86 -14.54 -11.01
N GLY A 386 -10.23 -15.47 -11.74
CA GLY A 386 -9.75 -15.27 -13.10
C GLY A 386 -8.25 -14.98 -13.14
N SER A 387 -7.71 -14.33 -12.13
CA SER A 387 -6.29 -14.36 -11.76
C SER A 387 -6.08 -15.37 -10.64
N ILE A 388 -4.88 -15.90 -10.48
CA ILE A 388 -4.53 -16.67 -9.29
C ILE A 388 -3.85 -15.75 -8.29
N TRP A 389 -4.39 -15.71 -7.09
CA TRP A 389 -3.81 -15.02 -5.94
C TRP A 389 -3.16 -16.04 -5.04
N GLY A 390 -1.91 -15.81 -4.66
CA GLY A 390 -1.18 -16.68 -3.75
C GLY A 390 -0.74 -15.94 -2.50
N ILE A 391 -0.85 -16.60 -1.34
CA ILE A 391 -0.44 -16.06 -0.06
C ILE A 391 0.59 -16.94 0.62
N GLY A 392 1.57 -16.30 1.24
CA GLY A 392 2.54 -16.94 2.14
C GLY A 392 2.85 -15.97 3.28
N LYS A 393 3.82 -16.29 4.12
CA LYS A 393 4.23 -15.44 5.22
C LYS A 393 4.73 -14.07 4.72
N GLY A 394 3.94 -13.01 4.97
CA GLY A 394 4.27 -11.64 4.53
C GLY A 394 4.37 -11.46 3.01
N ASN A 395 3.92 -12.44 2.22
CA ASN A 395 3.95 -12.40 0.76
C ASN A 395 2.55 -12.55 0.18
N LEU A 396 2.22 -11.67 -0.76
CA LEU A 396 0.99 -11.72 -1.56
C LEU A 396 1.38 -11.54 -3.02
N ALA A 397 1.10 -12.53 -3.85
CA ALA A 397 1.39 -12.52 -5.27
C ALA A 397 0.12 -12.69 -6.09
N LYS A 398 0.09 -12.11 -7.28
CA LYS A 398 -0.98 -12.26 -8.25
C LYS A 398 -0.40 -12.78 -9.55
N PHE A 399 -1.07 -13.75 -10.17
CA PHE A 399 -0.66 -14.32 -11.44
C PHE A 399 -1.80 -14.17 -12.46
N ILE A 400 -1.50 -13.53 -13.57
CA ILE A 400 -2.44 -13.30 -14.68
C ILE A 400 -1.94 -14.11 -15.88
N GLN A 401 -2.66 -15.15 -16.26
CA GLN A 401 -2.28 -16.05 -17.36
C GLN A 401 -0.85 -16.62 -17.24
N GLY A 402 -0.38 -16.82 -16.01
CA GLY A 402 0.95 -17.36 -15.72
C GLY A 402 2.02 -16.31 -15.39
N ALA A 403 1.85 -15.07 -15.84
CA ALA A 403 2.74 -13.96 -15.49
C ALA A 403 2.43 -13.43 -14.09
N GLY A 404 3.43 -13.39 -13.22
CA GLY A 404 3.30 -12.99 -11.82
C GLY A 404 3.65 -11.54 -11.57
N GLU A 405 2.95 -10.94 -10.61
CA GLU A 405 3.26 -9.62 -10.06
C GLU A 405 3.21 -9.63 -8.53
N THR A 406 4.09 -8.90 -7.86
CA THR A 406 4.03 -8.69 -6.42
C THR A 406 2.95 -7.66 -6.10
N VAL A 407 2.05 -8.01 -5.19
CA VAL A 407 1.03 -7.08 -4.70
C VAL A 407 1.55 -6.37 -3.46
N MET A 408 1.77 -5.06 -3.57
CA MET A 408 2.21 -4.26 -2.44
C MET A 408 1.05 -3.99 -1.48
N VAL A 409 1.14 -4.53 -0.26
CA VAL A 409 0.15 -4.27 0.79
C VAL A 409 0.45 -2.93 1.45
N THR A 410 -0.55 -2.07 1.52
CA THR A 410 -0.45 -0.72 2.10
C THR A 410 -1.51 -0.48 3.15
N GLY A 411 -1.17 0.28 4.19
CA GLY A 411 -2.10 0.66 5.26
C GLY A 411 -2.36 -0.42 6.32
N LEU A 412 -1.77 -1.59 6.22
CA LEU A 412 -1.81 -2.64 7.25
C LEU A 412 -0.67 -2.37 8.25
N GLU A 413 -0.99 -2.32 9.56
CA GLU A 413 -0.01 -2.02 10.61
C GLU A 413 0.90 -3.22 10.94
N ALA A 414 0.35 -4.42 10.91
CA ALA A 414 1.08 -5.64 11.21
C ALA A 414 0.80 -6.70 10.14
N GLU A 415 1.83 -7.29 9.60
CA GLU A 415 1.75 -8.38 8.64
C GLU A 415 0.98 -9.57 9.22
N TRP A 416 0.46 -10.45 8.36
CA TRP A 416 -0.17 -11.71 8.78
C TRP A 416 0.89 -12.76 9.12
N GLY A 417 0.47 -13.77 9.88
CA GLY A 417 1.31 -14.87 10.32
C GLY A 417 1.57 -15.93 9.24
N GLU A 418 2.13 -17.05 9.66
CA GLU A 418 2.42 -18.18 8.76
C GLU A 418 1.16 -18.95 8.35
N ARG A 419 0.16 -19.01 9.26
CA ARG A 419 -1.10 -19.72 9.04
C ARG A 419 -2.15 -18.75 8.48
N ALA A 420 -1.93 -18.29 7.28
CA ALA A 420 -2.84 -17.43 6.57
C ALA A 420 -3.59 -18.21 5.48
N VAL A 421 -4.90 -17.98 5.39
CA VAL A 421 -5.77 -18.51 4.34
C VAL A 421 -6.38 -17.35 3.58
N LEU A 422 -6.31 -17.40 2.26
CA LEU A 422 -6.79 -16.37 1.36
C LEU A 422 -8.06 -16.82 0.66
N GLU A 423 -9.05 -15.93 0.62
CA GLU A 423 -10.27 -16.11 -0.13
C GLU A 423 -10.58 -14.90 -1.00
N THR A 424 -11.01 -15.17 -2.23
CA THR A 424 -11.59 -14.20 -3.16
C THR A 424 -12.35 -14.93 -4.28
N ASN A 425 -13.17 -14.23 -5.02
CA ASN A 425 -13.82 -14.74 -6.23
C ASN A 425 -14.12 -13.62 -7.23
N GLU A 426 -14.76 -13.95 -8.36
CA GLU A 426 -15.10 -12.99 -9.43
C GLU A 426 -16.14 -11.93 -9.00
N GLU A 427 -16.92 -12.19 -7.95
CA GLU A 427 -18.03 -11.34 -7.51
C GLU A 427 -17.62 -10.26 -6.53
N THR A 428 -16.38 -10.29 -6.02
CA THR A 428 -15.87 -9.33 -5.06
C THR A 428 -14.64 -8.59 -5.57
N GLU A 429 -14.51 -7.32 -5.19
CA GLU A 429 -13.31 -6.49 -5.41
C GLU A 429 -12.32 -6.56 -4.22
N LYS A 430 -12.47 -7.58 -3.37
CA LYS A 430 -11.72 -7.70 -2.12
C LYS A 430 -11.01 -9.04 -1.99
N LEU A 431 -9.95 -9.02 -1.20
CA LEU A 431 -9.24 -10.20 -0.71
C LEU A 431 -9.56 -10.34 0.77
N TYR A 432 -9.87 -11.54 1.21
CA TYR A 432 -10.15 -11.88 2.61
C TYR A 432 -9.06 -12.82 3.10
N ILE A 433 -8.36 -12.43 4.14
CA ILE A 433 -7.23 -13.19 4.68
C ILE A 433 -7.54 -13.58 6.11
N LEU A 434 -7.80 -14.85 6.36
CA LEU A 434 -7.85 -15.40 7.72
C LEU A 434 -6.42 -15.49 8.26
N ASP A 435 -6.10 -14.64 9.21
CA ASP A 435 -4.84 -14.61 9.95
C ASP A 435 -5.04 -15.31 11.30
N GLN A 436 -4.87 -16.63 11.31
CA GLN A 436 -5.11 -17.48 12.47
C GLN A 436 -4.17 -17.12 13.63
N ASP A 437 -2.92 -16.74 13.33
CA ASP A 437 -1.91 -16.44 14.34
C ASP A 437 -2.28 -15.21 15.17
N ASN A 438 -2.93 -14.24 14.54
CA ASN A 438 -3.37 -13.00 15.18
C ASN A 438 -4.87 -12.99 15.53
N GLY A 439 -5.66 -13.99 15.11
CA GLY A 439 -7.08 -14.12 15.43
C GLY A 439 -7.94 -13.07 14.74
N ARG A 440 -7.71 -12.83 13.44
CA ARG A 440 -8.41 -11.82 12.66
C ARG A 440 -8.66 -12.26 11.22
N ILE A 441 -9.63 -11.61 10.58
CA ILE A 441 -9.78 -11.64 9.12
C ILE A 441 -9.44 -10.25 8.60
N ILE A 442 -8.38 -10.16 7.79
CA ILE A 442 -7.96 -8.93 7.13
C ILE A 442 -8.71 -8.81 5.80
N ILE A 443 -9.22 -7.62 5.51
CA ILE A 443 -9.91 -7.32 4.25
C ILE A 443 -9.08 -6.28 3.50
N LEU A 444 -8.56 -6.68 2.33
CA LEU A 444 -7.84 -5.82 1.41
C LEU A 444 -8.68 -5.58 0.16
N LYS A 445 -8.47 -4.46 -0.51
CA LYS A 445 -8.85 -4.32 -1.92
C LYS A 445 -7.89 -5.12 -2.81
N LYS A 446 -8.32 -5.50 -4.01
CA LYS A 446 -7.47 -6.24 -4.97
C LYS A 446 -6.22 -5.48 -5.45
N ASN A 447 -6.08 -4.20 -5.13
CA ASN A 447 -4.86 -3.43 -5.35
C ASN A 447 -3.87 -3.49 -4.17
N GLY A 448 -4.16 -4.28 -3.12
CA GLY A 448 -3.35 -4.41 -1.91
C GLY A 448 -3.62 -3.37 -0.82
N GLU A 449 -4.55 -2.45 -1.01
CA GLU A 449 -4.90 -1.44 -0.01
C GLU A 449 -5.72 -2.07 1.13
N TYR A 450 -5.25 -1.93 2.37
CA TYR A 450 -5.98 -2.37 3.55
C TYR A 450 -7.27 -1.56 3.73
N GLU A 451 -8.41 -2.24 3.89
CA GLU A 451 -9.69 -1.62 4.16
C GLU A 451 -10.04 -1.68 5.64
N LYS A 452 -10.16 -2.87 6.18
CA LYS A 452 -10.53 -3.15 7.58
C LYS A 452 -10.09 -4.54 8.01
N GLN A 453 -10.20 -4.82 9.31
CA GLN A 453 -10.06 -6.18 9.84
C GLN A 453 -11.20 -6.50 10.79
N LEU A 454 -11.59 -7.76 10.80
CA LEU A 454 -12.56 -8.32 11.72
C LEU A 454 -11.81 -9.12 12.78
N GLU A 455 -12.16 -8.95 14.04
CA GLU A 455 -11.54 -9.66 15.15
C GLU A 455 -12.60 -10.43 15.97
N ALA A 456 -12.28 -11.68 16.27
CA ALA A 456 -13.04 -12.53 17.17
C ALA A 456 -12.11 -13.58 17.79
N GLU A 457 -12.45 -14.05 18.98
CA GLU A 457 -11.65 -15.08 19.67
C GLU A 457 -11.66 -16.41 18.89
N GLU A 458 -12.78 -16.72 18.23
CA GLU A 458 -12.96 -17.92 17.43
C GLU A 458 -11.99 -18.03 16.27
N PHE A 459 -11.48 -16.89 15.72
CA PHE A 459 -10.55 -16.90 14.60
C PHE A 459 -9.19 -17.52 14.93
N ARG A 460 -8.79 -17.54 16.19
CA ARG A 460 -7.55 -18.22 16.61
C ARG A 460 -7.61 -19.72 16.44
N ASN A 461 -8.82 -20.27 16.49
CA ASN A 461 -9.10 -21.69 16.31
C ASN A 461 -9.68 -22.02 14.94
N ALA A 462 -9.94 -20.99 14.13
CA ALA A 462 -10.40 -21.17 12.77
C ALA A 462 -9.28 -21.80 11.92
N ILE A 463 -9.65 -22.64 10.98
CA ILE A 463 -8.69 -23.39 10.13
C ILE A 463 -8.85 -22.93 8.69
N ASP A 464 -10.07 -22.62 8.27
CA ASP A 464 -10.38 -22.27 6.90
C ASP A 464 -11.63 -21.37 6.81
N ILE A 465 -11.77 -20.65 5.70
CA ILE A 465 -12.91 -19.76 5.43
C ILE A 465 -13.46 -19.97 4.03
N ALA A 466 -14.73 -19.67 3.82
CA ALA A 466 -15.37 -19.67 2.52
C ALA A 466 -16.27 -18.43 2.36
N LEU A 467 -16.45 -17.92 1.15
CA LEU A 467 -17.08 -16.66 0.84
C LEU A 467 -18.39 -16.82 0.07
N ASP A 468 -19.50 -16.27 0.60
CA ASP A 468 -20.74 -16.00 -0.13
C ASP A 468 -20.78 -14.48 -0.44
N SER A 469 -20.15 -14.12 -1.57
CA SER A 469 -20.02 -12.72 -1.99
C SER A 469 -21.37 -12.08 -2.31
N GLU A 470 -22.32 -12.84 -2.86
CA GLU A 470 -23.66 -12.33 -3.18
C GLU A 470 -24.42 -11.86 -1.92
N LYS A 471 -24.25 -12.59 -0.80
CA LYS A 471 -24.90 -12.24 0.45
C LYS A 471 -24.01 -11.48 1.43
N GLY A 472 -22.76 -11.20 1.05
CA GLY A 472 -21.80 -10.54 1.94
C GLY A 472 -21.56 -11.35 3.22
N LYS A 473 -21.27 -12.65 3.11
CA LYS A 473 -21.02 -13.52 4.24
C LYS A 473 -19.69 -14.26 4.11
N ILE A 474 -19.04 -14.41 5.23
CA ILE A 474 -17.90 -15.33 5.38
C ILE A 474 -18.33 -16.48 6.28
N TYR A 475 -18.08 -17.69 5.86
CA TYR A 475 -18.20 -18.89 6.66
C TYR A 475 -16.83 -19.30 7.19
N VAL A 476 -16.79 -19.74 8.44
CA VAL A 476 -15.55 -20.07 9.14
C VAL A 476 -15.68 -21.48 9.72
N THR A 477 -14.68 -22.31 9.48
CA THR A 477 -14.60 -23.65 10.08
C THR A 477 -13.43 -23.74 11.07
N GLY A 478 -13.70 -24.42 12.19
CA GLY A 478 -12.69 -24.73 13.21
C GLY A 478 -13.25 -25.71 14.24
N GLY A 479 -12.69 -26.92 14.27
CA GLY A 479 -13.24 -27.99 15.10
C GLY A 479 -14.56 -28.53 14.55
N SER A 480 -15.57 -28.77 15.42
CA SER A 480 -16.88 -29.31 15.02
C SER A 480 -17.87 -28.24 14.55
N LYS A 481 -17.58 -26.95 14.73
CA LYS A 481 -18.56 -25.88 14.48
C LYS A 481 -18.25 -25.13 13.20
N ILE A 482 -19.34 -24.77 12.53
CA ILE A 482 -19.32 -23.83 11.41
C ILE A 482 -20.00 -22.55 11.85
N PHE A 483 -19.34 -21.44 11.60
CA PHE A 483 -19.84 -20.10 11.92
C PHE A 483 -20.04 -19.26 10.66
N GLU A 484 -20.90 -18.25 10.75
CA GLU A 484 -21.02 -17.21 9.72
C GLU A 484 -20.82 -15.80 10.31
N ILE A 485 -20.35 -14.90 9.46
CA ILE A 485 -20.21 -13.47 9.74
C ILE A 485 -20.79 -12.72 8.54
N SER A 486 -21.52 -11.64 8.79
CA SER A 486 -21.92 -10.67 7.76
C SER A 486 -20.82 -9.58 7.64
N ILE A 487 -20.44 -9.19 6.40
CA ILE A 487 -19.35 -8.28 6.08
C ILE A 487 -19.82 -7.00 5.38
#